data_b7a2b710354d4a647af8ca4eb3ca1d42
#
_entry.id   b7a2b710354d4a647af8ca4eb3ca1d42
#
_cell.length_a   1.000
_cell.length_b   1.000
_cell.length_c   1.000
_cell.angle_alpha   90.00
_cell.angle_beta   90.00
_cell.angle_gamma   90.00
#
_symmetry.space_group_name_H-M   'P 1'
#
loop_
_entity.id
_entity.type
_entity.pdbx_description
1 polymer ?
#
loop_
_entity_poly.entity_id
_entity_poly.type
_entity_poly.pdbx_seq_one_letter_code
_entity_poly.pdbx_strand_id
1 'polypeptide(L)'
;MDFYQIKERSTKNGVLEVYPDFRVCRSSDLMVRGKAFYAIWDEEKGLWSTDEYDVQRLVDKELSEYKEKIASRTDGVIKVKYMNEFSSKIWTEYRSYLNAVSDNSHQLDENLTFSDTVVKKKDYISKRLPYPLKKGKFDAYDEIIGTLYEPEERAKLEWAIGAVVAGDAKTIQKFIVLYGEAGAGKSTILNIIQKLFAGYYTAFEAKALTSSSNTFSTEVFKTNPLVAIQHDGDLSKIEDNTKLNSIVSHEEMAMNEKYKPTYMARVNCFLFMATNKPVKITDAKSGIIRRLIDVHPSR
;
A
#
# COMPACT_ATOMS: atom_id res chain seq x y z
N MET A 1 8.19 -22.32 -4.92
CA MET A 1 8.61 -21.44 -3.81
C MET A 1 9.45 -22.23 -2.83
N ASP A 2 10.38 -21.59 -2.12
CA ASP A 2 11.36 -22.31 -1.30
C ASP A 2 11.11 -22.26 0.23
N PHE A 3 9.99 -21.70 0.68
CA PHE A 3 9.64 -21.64 2.10
C PHE A 3 8.66 -22.73 2.56
N TYR A 4 8.24 -23.62 1.67
CA TYR A 4 7.44 -24.79 1.96
C TYR A 4 7.71 -25.91 0.93
N GLN A 5 7.25 -27.12 1.25
CA GLN A 5 7.28 -28.27 0.34
C GLN A 5 5.87 -28.80 0.19
N ILE A 6 5.50 -29.21 -1.03
CA ILE A 6 4.26 -29.93 -1.25
C ILE A 6 4.48 -31.40 -0.84
N LYS A 7 3.64 -31.89 0.06
CA LYS A 7 3.68 -33.26 0.55
C LYS A 7 2.40 -34.01 0.27
N GLU A 8 2.55 -35.31 0.12
CA GLU A 8 1.48 -36.27 -0.09
C GLU A 8 1.33 -37.18 1.12
N ARG A 9 0.12 -37.56 1.44
CA ARG A 9 -0.19 -38.58 2.46
C ARG A 9 -1.40 -39.40 2.04
N SER A 10 -1.22 -40.72 1.90
CA SER A 10 -2.33 -41.63 1.69
C SER A 10 -3.08 -41.86 3.00
N THR A 11 -4.40 -41.75 2.95
CA THR A 11 -5.29 -42.06 4.08
C THR A 11 -5.68 -43.53 4.04
N LYS A 12 -6.20 -44.07 5.17
CA LYS A 12 -6.69 -45.45 5.26
C LYS A 12 -7.85 -45.74 4.28
N ASN A 13 -8.55 -44.70 3.82
CA ASN A 13 -9.70 -44.78 2.91
C ASN A 13 -9.29 -44.60 1.42
N GLY A 14 -8.03 -44.71 1.07
CA GLY A 14 -7.57 -44.57 -0.31
C GLY A 14 -7.57 -43.13 -0.86
N VAL A 15 -7.80 -42.11 -0.01
CA VAL A 15 -7.70 -40.70 -0.40
C VAL A 15 -6.26 -40.23 -0.31
N LEU A 16 -5.75 -39.63 -1.38
CA LEU A 16 -4.46 -38.98 -1.41
C LEU A 16 -4.60 -37.51 -0.97
N GLU A 17 -4.14 -37.17 0.23
CA GLU A 17 -4.09 -35.80 0.72
C GLU A 17 -2.83 -35.09 0.23
N VAL A 18 -2.97 -33.89 -0.35
CA VAL A 18 -1.89 -33.01 -0.79
C VAL A 18 -1.93 -31.74 0.06
N TYR A 19 -0.81 -31.33 0.61
CA TYR A 19 -0.74 -30.19 1.51
C TYR A 19 0.64 -29.51 1.51
N PRO A 20 0.73 -28.20 1.84
CA PRO A 20 2.00 -27.52 2.03
C PRO A 20 2.56 -27.83 3.43
N ASP A 21 3.86 -28.10 3.51
CA ASP A 21 4.59 -28.29 4.76
C ASP A 21 5.61 -27.15 4.94
N PHE A 22 5.37 -26.29 5.94
CA PHE A 22 6.18 -25.10 6.23
C PHE A 22 7.37 -25.33 7.17
N ARG A 23 7.74 -26.58 7.43
CA ARG A 23 8.90 -26.94 8.29
C ARG A 23 10.25 -26.78 7.61
N VAL A 24 10.32 -25.89 6.64
CA VAL A 24 11.56 -25.56 5.92
C VAL A 24 12.19 -24.34 6.59
N CYS A 25 13.51 -24.31 6.63
CA CYS A 25 14.25 -23.16 7.13
C CYS A 25 14.06 -21.90 6.25
N ARG A 26 14.63 -20.78 6.69
CA ARG A 26 14.58 -19.48 6.04
C ARG A 26 14.61 -19.54 4.51
N SER A 27 13.75 -18.75 3.90
CA SER A 27 13.54 -18.70 2.47
C SER A 27 13.91 -17.34 1.89
N SER A 28 14.50 -17.33 0.70
CA SER A 28 14.71 -16.13 -0.09
C SER A 28 13.43 -15.61 -0.78
N ASP A 29 12.37 -16.42 -0.81
CA ASP A 29 11.09 -16.06 -1.44
C ASP A 29 10.11 -15.37 -0.50
N LEU A 30 10.39 -15.42 0.80
CA LEU A 30 9.54 -14.85 1.83
C LEU A 30 10.36 -13.90 2.70
N MET A 31 9.91 -12.66 2.78
CA MET A 31 10.48 -11.69 3.71
C MET A 31 9.50 -11.48 4.86
N VAL A 32 9.94 -11.82 6.08
CA VAL A 32 9.16 -11.66 7.30
C VAL A 32 9.74 -10.52 8.11
N ARG A 33 8.89 -9.57 8.48
CA ARG A 33 9.25 -8.42 9.29
C ARG A 33 8.33 -8.32 10.50
N GLY A 34 8.82 -8.71 11.65
CA GLY A 34 8.03 -8.76 12.87
C GLY A 34 6.92 -9.82 12.80
N LYS A 35 5.94 -9.70 13.69
CA LYS A 35 4.84 -10.68 13.79
C LYS A 35 3.63 -10.38 12.88
N ALA A 36 3.59 -9.19 12.30
CA ALA A 36 2.38 -8.70 11.65
C ALA A 36 2.55 -8.39 10.15
N PHE A 37 3.77 -8.35 9.65
CA PHE A 37 4.07 -8.01 8.28
C PHE A 37 4.97 -9.06 7.63
N TYR A 38 4.63 -9.45 6.41
CA TYR A 38 5.46 -10.24 5.52
C TYR A 38 5.30 -9.78 4.08
N ALA A 39 6.27 -10.13 3.25
CA ALA A 39 6.22 -9.92 1.82
C ALA A 39 6.68 -11.19 1.11
N ILE A 40 6.11 -11.44 -0.04
CA ILE A 40 6.47 -12.56 -0.89
C ILE A 40 6.90 -12.07 -2.27
N TRP A 41 7.92 -12.70 -2.83
CA TRP A 41 8.30 -12.46 -4.21
C TRP A 41 7.28 -13.10 -5.16
N ASP A 42 6.64 -12.29 -5.99
CA ASP A 42 5.72 -12.74 -7.04
C ASP A 42 6.50 -12.79 -8.37
N GLU A 43 6.86 -13.98 -8.79
CA GLU A 43 7.61 -14.24 -10.04
C GLU A 43 6.85 -13.71 -11.27
N GLU A 44 5.53 -13.83 -11.31
CA GLU A 44 4.72 -13.42 -12.45
C GLU A 44 4.69 -11.90 -12.59
N LYS A 45 4.58 -11.20 -11.46
CA LYS A 45 4.61 -9.74 -11.43
C LYS A 45 6.03 -9.18 -11.47
N GLY A 46 7.04 -9.97 -11.07
CA GLY A 46 8.39 -9.50 -10.86
C GLY A 46 8.46 -8.39 -9.82
N LEU A 47 7.74 -8.56 -8.70
CA LEU A 47 7.64 -7.62 -7.59
C LEU A 47 7.49 -8.35 -6.26
N TRP A 48 7.90 -7.69 -5.18
CA TRP A 48 7.51 -8.11 -3.84
C TRP A 48 6.08 -7.67 -3.54
N SER A 49 5.23 -8.62 -3.15
CA SER A 49 3.88 -8.31 -2.68
C SER A 49 3.85 -8.14 -1.18
N THR A 50 3.15 -7.11 -0.72
CA THR A 50 2.90 -6.81 0.70
C THR A 50 1.48 -7.17 1.13
N ASP A 51 0.68 -7.78 0.24
CA ASP A 51 -0.65 -8.28 0.55
C ASP A 51 -0.55 -9.61 1.28
N GLU A 52 -1.12 -9.72 2.47
CA GLU A 52 -1.10 -10.95 3.26
C GLU A 52 -1.81 -12.14 2.57
N TYR A 53 -2.73 -11.86 1.67
CA TYR A 53 -3.45 -12.89 0.91
C TYR A 53 -2.71 -13.38 -0.33
N ASP A 54 -1.68 -12.68 -0.77
CA ASP A 54 -0.91 -13.11 -1.93
C ASP A 54 -0.17 -14.40 -1.68
N VAL A 55 0.28 -14.66 -0.44
CA VAL A 55 0.87 -15.96 -0.09
C VAL A 55 -0.15 -17.09 -0.27
N GLN A 56 -1.39 -16.90 0.19
CA GLN A 56 -2.44 -17.90 0.00
C GLN A 56 -2.65 -18.17 -1.49
N ARG A 57 -2.85 -17.11 -2.27
CA ARG A 57 -3.12 -17.22 -3.70
C ARG A 57 -2.00 -17.93 -4.45
N LEU A 58 -0.74 -17.58 -4.18
CA LEU A 58 0.41 -18.16 -4.86
C LEU A 58 0.64 -19.62 -4.46
N VAL A 59 0.51 -19.94 -3.17
CA VAL A 59 0.64 -21.34 -2.69
C VAL A 59 -0.52 -22.20 -3.19
N ASP A 60 -1.75 -21.71 -3.12
CA ASP A 60 -2.93 -22.44 -3.57
C ASP A 60 -2.92 -22.69 -5.09
N LYS A 61 -2.35 -21.77 -5.86
CA LYS A 61 -2.11 -21.96 -7.29
C LYS A 61 -1.14 -23.12 -7.53
N GLU A 62 0.02 -23.14 -6.88
CA GLU A 62 1.00 -24.24 -7.01
C GLU A 62 0.40 -25.58 -6.55
N LEU A 63 -0.40 -25.59 -5.50
CA LEU A 63 -1.10 -26.81 -5.06
C LEU A 63 -2.09 -27.32 -6.10
N SER A 64 -2.82 -26.42 -6.78
CA SER A 64 -3.74 -26.77 -7.85
C SER A 64 -2.99 -27.36 -9.06
N GLU A 65 -1.92 -26.73 -9.49
CA GLU A 65 -1.05 -27.21 -10.56
C GLU A 65 -0.44 -28.59 -10.21
N TYR A 66 -0.02 -28.75 -8.95
CA TYR A 66 0.51 -30.04 -8.48
C TYR A 66 -0.56 -31.14 -8.50
N LYS A 67 -1.79 -30.85 -8.08
CA LYS A 67 -2.93 -31.77 -8.16
C LYS A 67 -3.14 -32.27 -9.59
N GLU A 68 -3.17 -31.36 -10.56
CA GLU A 68 -3.34 -31.72 -11.98
C GLU A 68 -2.19 -32.62 -12.46
N LYS A 69 -0.94 -32.30 -12.09
CA LYS A 69 0.24 -33.07 -12.45
C LYS A 69 0.23 -34.49 -11.92
N ILE A 70 -0.36 -34.73 -10.74
CA ILE A 70 -0.42 -36.08 -10.13
C ILE A 70 -1.74 -36.80 -10.43
N ALA A 71 -2.72 -36.16 -11.05
CA ALA A 71 -4.02 -36.75 -11.33
C ALA A 71 -3.94 -38.08 -12.12
N SER A 72 -2.94 -38.23 -13.00
CA SER A 72 -2.71 -39.46 -13.76
C SER A 72 -2.01 -40.58 -12.96
N ARG A 73 -1.54 -40.30 -11.72
CA ARG A 73 -0.79 -41.26 -10.91
C ARG A 73 -1.68 -42.08 -9.95
N THR A 74 -2.93 -41.72 -9.83
CA THR A 74 -3.85 -42.38 -8.91
C THR A 74 -5.26 -42.42 -9.47
N ASP A 75 -5.92 -43.57 -9.32
CA ASP A 75 -7.36 -43.71 -9.60
C ASP A 75 -8.22 -43.27 -8.39
N GLY A 76 -7.58 -42.86 -7.29
CA GLY A 76 -8.23 -42.47 -6.04
C GLY A 76 -8.57 -40.96 -6.00
N VAL A 77 -9.35 -40.57 -5.00
CA VAL A 77 -9.70 -39.19 -4.76
C VAL A 77 -8.49 -38.40 -4.24
N ILE A 78 -8.16 -37.30 -4.92
CA ILE A 78 -7.13 -36.35 -4.47
C ILE A 78 -7.83 -35.22 -3.69
N LYS A 79 -7.47 -35.06 -2.42
CA LYS A 79 -7.92 -33.98 -1.55
C LYS A 79 -6.80 -32.99 -1.30
N VAL A 80 -6.92 -31.78 -1.80
CA VAL A 80 -5.96 -30.69 -1.55
C VAL A 80 -6.38 -29.91 -0.31
N LYS A 81 -5.42 -29.64 0.56
CA LYS A 81 -5.60 -28.75 1.72
C LYS A 81 -5.04 -27.37 1.37
N TYR A 82 -5.94 -26.49 0.94
CA TYR A 82 -5.61 -25.13 0.55
C TYR A 82 -5.40 -24.21 1.76
N MET A 83 -4.61 -23.16 1.55
CA MET A 83 -4.38 -22.12 2.56
C MET A 83 -5.58 -21.19 2.75
N ASN A 84 -6.43 -21.03 1.74
CA ASN A 84 -7.60 -20.14 1.80
C ASN A 84 -8.68 -20.59 2.81
N GLU A 85 -8.59 -21.79 3.36
CA GLU A 85 -9.46 -22.26 4.44
C GLU A 85 -8.97 -21.67 5.78
N PHE A 86 -9.45 -20.49 6.17
CA PHE A 86 -9.03 -19.73 7.36
C PHE A 86 -9.09 -20.51 8.70
N SER A 87 -9.97 -21.46 8.82
CA SER A 87 -10.09 -22.35 9.99
C SER A 87 -9.17 -23.58 9.88
N SER A 88 -8.40 -23.68 8.80
CA SER A 88 -7.58 -24.85 8.54
C SER A 88 -6.35 -24.88 9.44
N LYS A 89 -5.93 -26.09 9.75
CA LYS A 89 -4.65 -26.34 10.42
C LYS A 89 -3.48 -25.78 9.63
N ILE A 90 -3.56 -25.77 8.31
CA ILE A 90 -2.54 -25.22 7.39
C ILE A 90 -2.28 -23.74 7.65
N TRP A 91 -3.31 -22.93 7.81
CA TRP A 91 -3.15 -21.51 8.12
C TRP A 91 -2.48 -21.27 9.47
N THR A 92 -2.82 -22.08 10.46
CA THR A 92 -2.20 -22.03 11.79
C THR A 92 -0.73 -22.43 11.75
N GLU A 93 -0.38 -23.48 11.00
CA GLU A 93 0.99 -23.92 10.79
C GLU A 93 1.83 -22.87 10.07
N TYR A 94 1.28 -22.23 9.04
CA TYR A 94 1.94 -21.11 8.34
C TYR A 94 2.22 -19.93 9.28
N ARG A 95 1.26 -19.51 10.09
CA ARG A 95 1.47 -18.44 11.08
C ARG A 95 2.52 -18.79 12.13
N SER A 96 2.54 -20.03 12.58
CA SER A 96 3.58 -20.52 13.49
C SER A 96 4.94 -20.49 12.84
N TYR A 97 5.04 -20.87 11.57
CA TYR A 97 6.25 -20.77 10.78
C TYR A 97 6.73 -19.32 10.65
N LEU A 98 5.85 -18.37 10.32
CA LEU A 98 6.20 -16.94 10.25
C LEU A 98 6.80 -16.42 11.57
N ASN A 99 6.22 -16.82 12.71
CA ASN A 99 6.74 -16.44 14.03
C ASN A 99 8.15 -17.01 14.31
N ALA A 100 8.43 -18.20 13.78
CA ALA A 100 9.73 -18.86 13.96
C ALA A 100 10.83 -18.29 13.06
N VAL A 101 10.47 -17.80 11.86
CA VAL A 101 11.43 -17.31 10.85
C VAL A 101 11.47 -15.78 10.74
N SER A 102 10.73 -15.05 11.61
CA SER A 102 10.71 -13.59 11.55
C SER A 102 12.13 -13.03 11.61
N ASP A 103 12.46 -12.26 10.61
CA ASP A 103 13.77 -11.66 10.40
C ASP A 103 13.56 -10.21 9.91
N ASN A 104 14.33 -9.28 10.45
CA ASN A 104 14.29 -7.87 10.09
C ASN A 104 15.42 -7.48 9.13
N SER A 105 16.05 -8.46 8.48
CA SER A 105 17.28 -8.26 7.70
C SER A 105 17.10 -7.32 6.51
N HIS A 106 15.90 -7.24 5.92
CA HIS A 106 15.65 -6.39 4.76
C HIS A 106 14.39 -5.55 4.92
N GLN A 107 14.42 -4.35 4.37
CA GLN A 107 13.26 -3.50 4.16
C GLN A 107 12.94 -3.49 2.67
N LEU A 108 11.65 -3.51 2.34
CA LEU A 108 11.23 -3.25 0.97
C LEU A 108 11.63 -1.82 0.60
N ASP A 109 12.23 -1.69 -0.56
CA ASP A 109 12.49 -0.38 -1.13
C ASP A 109 11.15 0.31 -1.43
N GLU A 110 11.04 1.54 -0.96
CA GLU A 110 9.87 2.38 -1.19
C GLU A 110 9.93 3.09 -2.53
N ASN A 111 11.01 2.90 -3.28
CA ASN A 111 11.17 3.49 -4.59
C ASN A 111 10.12 2.95 -5.56
N LEU A 112 9.55 3.88 -6.29
CA LEU A 112 8.59 3.61 -7.33
C LEU A 112 9.32 3.17 -8.60
N THR A 113 8.79 2.14 -9.25
CA THR A 113 9.25 1.73 -10.57
C THR A 113 8.15 1.86 -11.63
N PHE A 114 8.49 1.69 -12.88
CA PHE A 114 7.61 1.86 -14.03
C PHE A 114 7.52 0.59 -14.86
N SER A 115 6.55 0.53 -15.77
CA SER A 115 6.25 -0.69 -16.54
C SER A 115 7.41 -1.17 -17.42
N ASP A 116 8.32 -0.29 -17.80
CA ASP A 116 9.50 -0.58 -18.62
C ASP A 116 10.76 -0.93 -17.77
N THR A 117 10.64 -0.96 -16.46
CA THR A 117 11.77 -1.25 -15.57
C THR A 117 11.79 -2.74 -15.22
N VAL A 118 12.91 -3.39 -15.46
CA VAL A 118 13.14 -4.78 -15.03
C VAL A 118 13.57 -4.78 -13.57
N VAL A 119 12.76 -5.40 -12.72
CA VAL A 119 13.01 -5.55 -11.28
C VAL A 119 13.52 -6.95 -10.99
N LYS A 120 14.58 -7.04 -10.19
CA LYS A 120 15.12 -8.30 -9.67
C LYS A 120 14.68 -8.49 -8.23
N LYS A 121 14.55 -9.73 -7.79
CA LYS A 121 14.18 -10.08 -6.42
C LYS A 121 15.01 -9.35 -5.34
N LYS A 122 16.30 -9.20 -5.56
CA LYS A 122 17.23 -8.48 -4.68
C LYS A 122 17.05 -6.97 -4.59
N ASP A 123 16.22 -6.39 -5.46
CA ASP A 123 15.98 -4.95 -5.46
C ASP A 123 14.89 -4.56 -4.45
N TYR A 124 14.17 -5.54 -3.88
CA TYR A 124 13.15 -5.37 -2.84
C TYR A 124 12.06 -4.36 -3.17
N ILE A 125 11.70 -4.23 -4.44
CA ILE A 125 10.68 -3.28 -4.93
C ILE A 125 9.31 -3.93 -4.88
N SER A 126 8.31 -3.19 -4.36
CA SER A 126 6.93 -3.64 -4.20
C SER A 126 5.91 -2.87 -5.03
N LYS A 127 6.32 -1.78 -5.70
CA LYS A 127 5.39 -0.91 -6.42
C LYS A 127 5.86 -0.64 -7.84
N ARG A 128 4.94 -0.80 -8.82
CA ARG A 128 5.19 -0.51 -10.24
C ARG A 128 3.99 0.17 -10.84
N LEU A 129 4.20 1.36 -11.39
CA LEU A 129 3.16 2.03 -12.17
C LEU A 129 2.98 1.35 -13.53
N PRO A 130 1.73 1.28 -14.06
CA PRO A 130 1.41 0.49 -15.26
C PRO A 130 1.84 1.17 -16.58
N TYR A 131 2.60 2.25 -16.53
CA TYR A 131 3.09 2.99 -17.68
C TYR A 131 4.59 3.26 -17.56
N PRO A 132 5.28 3.48 -18.71
CA PRO A 132 6.71 3.80 -18.71
C PRO A 132 6.96 5.27 -18.34
N LEU A 133 8.13 5.56 -17.78
CA LEU A 133 8.58 6.93 -17.58
C LEU A 133 9.25 7.43 -18.87
N LYS A 134 8.52 8.19 -19.68
CA LYS A 134 8.98 8.69 -20.99
C LYS A 134 8.71 10.18 -21.13
N LYS A 135 9.60 10.86 -21.84
CA LYS A 135 9.28 12.18 -22.39
C LYS A 135 8.19 12.03 -23.45
N GLY A 136 7.21 12.91 -23.45
CA GLY A 136 6.10 12.88 -24.39
C GLY A 136 5.40 14.22 -24.47
N LYS A 137 4.40 14.29 -25.34
CA LYS A 137 3.45 15.39 -25.38
C LYS A 137 2.30 15.08 -24.42
N PHE A 138 1.85 16.09 -23.72
CA PHE A 138 0.75 15.99 -22.75
C PHE A 138 -0.24 17.16 -22.91
N ASP A 139 -0.53 17.46 -24.18
CA ASP A 139 -1.35 18.60 -24.60
C ASP A 139 -2.68 18.66 -23.84
N ALA A 140 -3.36 17.51 -23.64
CA ALA A 140 -4.61 17.44 -22.88
C ALA A 140 -4.44 17.80 -21.40
N TYR A 141 -3.33 17.40 -20.78
CA TYR A 141 -3.01 17.79 -19.40
C TYR A 141 -2.72 19.30 -19.34
N ASP A 142 -1.90 19.81 -20.27
CA ASP A 142 -1.54 21.23 -20.32
C ASP A 142 -2.77 22.12 -20.53
N GLU A 143 -3.71 21.70 -21.36
CA GLU A 143 -4.96 22.40 -21.56
C GLU A 143 -5.82 22.44 -20.29
N ILE A 144 -5.99 21.29 -19.64
CA ILE A 144 -6.79 21.20 -18.39
C ILE A 144 -6.13 22.00 -17.26
N ILE A 145 -4.83 21.77 -17.00
CA ILE A 145 -4.14 22.39 -15.88
C ILE A 145 -4.00 23.90 -16.09
N GLY A 146 -3.68 24.34 -17.32
CA GLY A 146 -3.54 25.75 -17.66
C GLY A 146 -4.86 26.53 -17.64
N THR A 147 -6.00 25.85 -17.81
CA THR A 147 -7.33 26.46 -17.64
C THR A 147 -7.71 26.65 -16.18
N LEU A 148 -7.26 25.75 -15.32
CA LEU A 148 -7.69 25.67 -13.92
C LEU A 148 -6.75 26.37 -12.95
N TYR A 149 -5.45 26.48 -13.27
CA TYR A 149 -4.41 26.94 -12.34
C TYR A 149 -3.43 27.88 -13.00
N GLU A 150 -3.09 28.95 -12.29
CA GLU A 150 -1.99 29.82 -12.68
C GLU A 150 -0.63 29.07 -12.62
N PRO A 151 0.40 29.51 -13.35
CA PRO A 151 1.66 28.81 -13.45
C PRO A 151 2.34 28.47 -12.10
N GLU A 152 2.22 29.35 -11.11
CA GLU A 152 2.78 29.12 -9.77
C GLU A 152 2.03 28.00 -9.02
N GLU A 153 0.73 27.98 -9.11
CA GLU A 153 -0.12 26.96 -8.48
C GLU A 153 0.06 25.60 -9.17
N ARG A 154 0.14 25.60 -10.50
CA ARG A 154 0.50 24.42 -11.29
C ARG A 154 1.84 23.85 -10.85
N ALA A 155 2.87 24.70 -10.69
CA ALA A 155 4.19 24.27 -10.27
C ALA A 155 4.21 23.55 -8.91
N LYS A 156 3.38 24.00 -7.95
CA LYS A 156 3.21 23.32 -6.65
C LYS A 156 2.67 21.91 -6.81
N LEU A 157 1.65 21.71 -7.67
CA LEU A 157 1.06 20.40 -7.94
C LEU A 157 2.03 19.45 -8.62
N GLU A 158 2.69 19.91 -9.68
CA GLU A 158 3.66 19.12 -10.42
C GLU A 158 4.86 18.75 -9.56
N TRP A 159 5.33 19.68 -8.72
CA TRP A 159 6.37 19.42 -7.75
C TRP A 159 5.95 18.33 -6.75
N ALA A 160 4.72 18.38 -6.22
CA ALA A 160 4.23 17.37 -5.28
C ALA A 160 4.12 15.98 -5.93
N ILE A 161 3.62 15.90 -7.17
CA ILE A 161 3.60 14.66 -7.95
C ILE A 161 5.03 14.14 -8.18
N GLY A 162 5.95 15.03 -8.56
CA GLY A 162 7.36 14.71 -8.72
C GLY A 162 8.02 14.19 -7.44
N ALA A 163 7.68 14.76 -6.29
CA ALA A 163 8.16 14.31 -4.97
C ALA A 163 7.73 12.88 -4.64
N VAL A 164 6.48 12.51 -4.98
CA VAL A 164 6.00 11.14 -4.81
C VAL A 164 6.76 10.18 -5.72
N VAL A 165 6.95 10.55 -6.98
CA VAL A 165 7.67 9.72 -7.98
C VAL A 165 9.14 9.55 -7.61
N ALA A 166 9.78 10.59 -7.09
CA ALA A 166 11.19 10.55 -6.67
C ALA A 166 11.41 9.83 -5.32
N GLY A 167 10.34 9.56 -4.55
CA GLY A 167 10.47 9.01 -3.20
C GLY A 167 10.92 10.00 -2.14
N ASP A 168 10.91 11.31 -2.44
CA ASP A 168 11.44 12.36 -1.56
C ASP A 168 10.43 12.91 -0.54
N ALA A 169 9.21 12.40 -0.53
CA ALA A 169 8.13 12.87 0.33
C ALA A 169 8.53 12.95 1.82
N LYS A 170 9.34 12.00 2.29
CA LYS A 170 9.86 11.97 3.66
C LYS A 170 10.75 13.17 3.98
N THR A 171 11.62 13.57 3.08
CA THR A 171 12.52 14.71 3.26
C THR A 171 11.75 16.03 3.22
N ILE A 172 10.72 16.07 2.37
CA ILE A 172 9.91 17.26 2.11
C ILE A 172 8.97 17.58 3.27
N GLN A 173 8.33 16.56 3.86
CA GLN A 173 7.38 16.67 4.97
C GLN A 173 6.25 17.70 4.69
N LYS A 174 5.63 17.61 3.52
CA LYS A 174 4.54 18.49 3.08
C LYS A 174 3.32 17.71 2.64
N PHE A 175 2.18 18.39 2.62
CA PHE A 175 0.96 17.89 2.00
C PHE A 175 0.24 19.04 1.27
N ILE A 176 -0.58 18.71 0.28
CA ILE A 176 -1.29 19.67 -0.56
C ILE A 176 -2.73 19.82 -0.08
N VAL A 177 -3.18 21.08 0.00
CA VAL A 177 -4.57 21.46 0.20
C VAL A 177 -5.02 22.35 -0.97
N LEU A 178 -5.90 21.82 -1.82
CA LEU A 178 -6.56 22.59 -2.87
C LEU A 178 -7.74 23.34 -2.25
N TYR A 179 -7.62 24.64 -2.17
CA TYR A 179 -8.63 25.49 -1.57
C TYR A 179 -9.31 26.37 -2.63
N GLY A 180 -10.63 26.35 -2.67
CA GLY A 180 -11.40 27.15 -3.62
C GLY A 180 -12.89 26.81 -3.58
N GLU A 181 -13.70 27.57 -4.31
CA GLU A 181 -15.13 27.37 -4.39
C GLU A 181 -15.56 26.05 -5.04
N ALA A 182 -16.82 25.68 -4.85
CA ALA A 182 -17.38 24.53 -5.54
C ALA A 182 -17.33 24.74 -7.07
N GLY A 183 -16.98 23.69 -7.83
CA GLY A 183 -16.87 23.80 -9.29
C GLY A 183 -15.53 24.34 -9.81
N ALA A 184 -14.60 24.78 -8.96
CA ALA A 184 -13.30 25.33 -9.35
C ALA A 184 -12.28 24.32 -9.89
N GLY A 185 -12.68 23.08 -10.21
CA GLY A 185 -11.81 22.07 -10.82
C GLY A 185 -10.93 21.26 -9.86
N LYS A 186 -11.04 21.45 -8.53
CA LYS A 186 -10.24 20.72 -7.52
C LYS A 186 -10.32 19.21 -7.70
N SER A 187 -11.53 18.67 -7.80
CA SER A 187 -11.75 17.23 -7.96
C SER A 187 -11.21 16.69 -9.30
N THR A 188 -11.17 17.52 -10.34
CA THR A 188 -10.60 17.14 -11.63
C THR A 188 -9.13 16.80 -11.49
N ILE A 189 -8.36 17.64 -10.79
CA ILE A 189 -6.93 17.39 -10.56
C ILE A 189 -6.71 16.22 -9.61
N LEU A 190 -7.51 16.10 -8.54
CA LEU A 190 -7.41 14.93 -7.66
C LEU A 190 -7.69 13.61 -8.40
N ASN A 191 -8.65 13.59 -9.33
CA ASN A 191 -8.93 12.43 -10.17
C ASN A 191 -7.77 12.11 -11.13
N ILE A 192 -7.06 13.12 -11.65
CA ILE A 192 -5.84 12.92 -12.45
C ILE A 192 -4.76 12.28 -11.58
N ILE A 193 -4.50 12.80 -10.39
CA ILE A 193 -3.52 12.24 -9.44
C ILE A 193 -3.89 10.79 -9.09
N GLN A 194 -5.17 10.53 -8.81
CA GLN A 194 -5.66 9.18 -8.55
C GLN A 194 -5.38 8.21 -9.70
N LYS A 195 -5.57 8.65 -10.95
CA LYS A 195 -5.26 7.84 -12.14
C LYS A 195 -3.76 7.64 -12.32
N LEU A 196 -2.93 8.65 -12.06
CA LEU A 196 -1.47 8.53 -12.13
C LEU A 196 -0.95 7.47 -11.17
N PHE A 197 -1.52 7.37 -9.99
CA PHE A 197 -1.11 6.39 -8.96
C PHE A 197 -2.10 5.23 -8.82
N ALA A 198 -2.70 4.81 -9.92
CA ALA A 198 -3.66 3.70 -9.94
C ALA A 198 -3.07 2.43 -9.31
N GLY A 199 -3.81 1.83 -8.36
CA GLY A 199 -3.37 0.69 -7.58
C GLY A 199 -2.56 1.04 -6.31
N TYR A 200 -2.11 2.29 -6.15
CA TYR A 200 -1.30 2.75 -5.02
C TYR A 200 -1.84 4.03 -4.38
N TYR A 201 -3.14 4.23 -4.44
CA TYR A 201 -3.81 5.33 -3.74
C TYR A 201 -4.83 4.81 -2.74
N THR A 202 -5.17 5.65 -1.77
CA THR A 202 -6.27 5.43 -0.83
C THR A 202 -7.07 6.70 -0.63
N ALA A 203 -8.30 6.57 -0.15
CA ALA A 203 -9.06 7.70 0.38
C ALA A 203 -8.79 7.85 1.88
N PHE A 204 -8.78 9.09 2.38
CA PHE A 204 -8.67 9.37 3.80
C PHE A 204 -9.62 10.47 4.24
N GLU A 205 -9.83 10.61 5.53
CA GLU A 205 -10.61 11.68 6.13
C GLU A 205 -9.73 12.46 7.12
N ALA A 206 -9.40 13.72 6.78
CA ALA A 206 -8.57 14.57 7.63
C ALA A 206 -9.18 14.75 9.02
N LYS A 207 -10.51 14.91 9.11
CA LYS A 207 -11.23 15.00 10.37
C LYS A 207 -11.05 13.74 11.24
N ALA A 208 -11.01 12.56 10.64
CA ALA A 208 -10.77 11.33 11.38
C ALA A 208 -9.34 11.24 11.90
N LEU A 209 -8.36 11.74 11.15
CA LEU A 209 -6.95 11.80 11.57
C LEU A 209 -6.69 12.84 12.65
N THR A 210 -7.50 13.89 12.71
CA THR A 210 -7.35 14.99 13.69
C THR A 210 -8.31 14.86 14.89
N SER A 211 -9.01 13.74 15.01
CA SER A 211 -9.88 13.42 16.14
C SER A 211 -9.18 12.50 17.12
N SER A 212 -9.22 12.84 18.40
CA SER A 212 -8.69 12.03 19.50
C SER A 212 -9.47 10.72 19.72
N SER A 213 -10.75 10.69 19.34
CA SER A 213 -11.66 9.57 19.59
C SER A 213 -11.58 8.45 18.53
N ASN A 214 -11.03 8.71 17.33
CA ASN A 214 -10.99 7.72 16.25
C ASN A 214 -9.72 6.87 16.29
N THR A 215 -9.80 5.70 16.89
CA THR A 215 -8.69 4.77 17.05
C THR A 215 -8.27 4.11 15.72
N PHE A 216 -9.22 3.90 14.79
CA PHE A 216 -8.99 3.18 13.51
C PHE A 216 -8.76 4.09 12.31
N SER A 217 -8.53 5.39 12.52
CA SER A 217 -8.33 6.36 11.44
C SER A 217 -7.11 6.05 10.54
N THR A 218 -6.18 5.26 11.01
CA THR A 218 -4.97 4.87 10.28
C THR A 218 -5.13 3.58 9.46
N GLU A 219 -6.24 2.85 9.60
CA GLU A 219 -6.47 1.58 8.90
C GLU A 219 -6.42 1.72 7.36
N VAL A 220 -6.81 2.87 6.83
CA VAL A 220 -6.79 3.15 5.38
C VAL A 220 -5.38 3.14 4.78
N PHE A 221 -4.34 3.27 5.59
CA PHE A 221 -2.94 3.25 5.16
C PHE A 221 -2.29 1.86 5.23
N LYS A 222 -3.00 0.83 5.64
CA LYS A 222 -2.47 -0.54 5.79
C LYS A 222 -1.90 -1.13 4.51
N THR A 223 -2.40 -0.71 3.36
CA THR A 223 -1.91 -1.13 2.04
C THR A 223 -0.65 -0.40 1.59
N ASN A 224 -0.11 0.47 2.44
CA ASN A 224 1.06 1.31 2.15
C ASN A 224 0.91 2.07 0.81
N PRO A 225 -0.13 2.91 0.63
CA PRO A 225 -0.36 3.66 -0.60
C PRO A 225 0.72 4.73 -0.81
N LEU A 226 0.96 5.13 -2.07
CA LEU A 226 1.84 6.24 -2.43
C LEU A 226 1.19 7.59 -2.17
N VAL A 227 -0.12 7.67 -2.42
CA VAL A 227 -0.90 8.89 -2.22
C VAL A 227 -2.20 8.59 -1.48
N ALA A 228 -2.64 9.53 -0.64
CA ALA A 228 -3.96 9.51 -0.06
C ALA A 228 -4.71 10.78 -0.45
N ILE A 229 -5.98 10.61 -0.83
CA ILE A 229 -6.78 11.64 -1.47
C ILE A 229 -8.08 11.87 -0.70
N GLN A 230 -8.40 13.13 -0.44
CA GLN A 230 -9.69 13.55 0.08
C GLN A 230 -10.31 14.64 -0.80
N HIS A 231 -11.45 14.34 -1.44
CA HIS A 231 -12.11 15.26 -2.39
C HIS A 231 -12.86 16.42 -1.73
N ASP A 232 -13.33 16.24 -0.50
CA ASP A 232 -14.00 17.28 0.27
C ASP A 232 -13.62 17.14 1.74
N GLY A 233 -12.59 17.85 2.11
CA GLY A 233 -12.02 17.82 3.46
C GLY A 233 -12.46 19.00 4.31
N ASP A 234 -12.40 18.82 5.62
CA ASP A 234 -12.67 19.87 6.59
C ASP A 234 -11.57 19.90 7.66
N LEU A 235 -10.72 20.90 7.60
CA LEU A 235 -9.71 21.23 8.63
C LEU A 235 -10.09 22.49 9.41
N SER A 236 -11.38 22.83 9.48
CA SER A 236 -11.84 24.00 10.24
C SER A 236 -11.80 23.80 11.76
N LYS A 237 -11.74 22.54 12.21
CA LYS A 237 -11.59 22.17 13.64
C LYS A 237 -10.61 21.04 13.74
N ILE A 238 -9.44 21.30 14.29
CA ILE A 238 -8.40 20.32 14.58
C ILE A 238 -8.35 20.17 16.09
N GLU A 239 -8.68 18.97 16.59
CA GLU A 239 -8.62 18.61 18.02
C GLU A 239 -7.22 18.13 18.39
N ASP A 240 -6.68 17.24 17.56
CA ASP A 240 -5.34 16.65 17.72
C ASP A 240 -4.73 16.45 16.32
N ASN A 241 -3.55 17.01 16.09
CA ASN A 241 -2.86 16.93 14.82
C ASN A 241 -1.73 15.90 14.80
N THR A 242 -1.54 15.16 15.87
CA THR A 242 -0.40 14.24 16.07
C THR A 242 -0.33 13.20 14.95
N LYS A 243 -1.42 12.50 14.67
CA LYS A 243 -1.46 11.46 13.61
C LYS A 243 -1.19 12.05 12.23
N LEU A 244 -1.83 13.20 11.91
CA LEU A 244 -1.62 13.87 10.63
C LEU A 244 -0.16 14.30 10.46
N ASN A 245 0.43 14.89 11.49
CA ASN A 245 1.82 15.29 11.49
C ASN A 245 2.77 14.08 11.33
N SER A 246 2.53 12.99 12.04
CA SER A 246 3.35 11.76 11.94
C SER A 246 3.28 11.13 10.54
N ILE A 247 2.09 11.12 9.90
CA ILE A 247 1.94 10.65 8.52
C ILE A 247 2.73 11.54 7.57
N VAL A 248 2.56 12.86 7.64
CA VAL A 248 3.23 13.82 6.75
C VAL A 248 4.75 13.83 6.95
N SER A 249 5.22 13.57 8.17
CA SER A 249 6.66 13.47 8.49
C SER A 249 7.22 12.07 8.25
N HIS A 250 6.39 11.10 7.84
CA HIS A 250 6.78 9.70 7.69
C HIS A 250 7.45 9.12 8.94
N GLU A 251 6.90 9.44 10.10
CA GLU A 251 7.34 8.91 11.39
C GLU A 251 6.74 7.53 11.65
N GLU A 252 7.41 6.75 12.49
CA GLU A 252 6.86 5.49 12.97
C GLU A 252 5.72 5.77 13.94
N MET A 253 4.58 5.13 13.73
CA MET A 253 3.39 5.33 14.53
C MET A 253 2.62 4.04 14.78
N ALA A 254 1.80 4.03 15.81
CA ALA A 254 0.93 2.90 16.12
C ALA A 254 -0.21 2.80 15.09
N MET A 255 -0.27 1.65 14.44
CA MET A 255 -1.33 1.30 13.49
C MET A 255 -2.34 0.38 14.17
N ASN A 256 -3.61 0.74 14.04
CA ASN A 256 -4.72 -0.04 14.58
C ASN A 256 -5.60 -0.52 13.44
N GLU A 257 -5.73 -1.83 13.33
CA GLU A 257 -6.65 -2.50 12.42
C GLU A 257 -7.68 -3.29 13.22
N LYS A 258 -8.91 -3.38 12.70
CA LYS A 258 -9.95 -4.19 13.34
C LYS A 258 -9.51 -5.65 13.41
N TYR A 259 -9.69 -6.25 14.58
CA TYR A 259 -9.37 -7.66 14.84
C TYR A 259 -7.88 -8.05 14.74
N LYS A 260 -6.98 -7.06 14.76
CA LYS A 260 -5.53 -7.30 14.79
C LYS A 260 -4.88 -6.62 16.00
N PRO A 261 -3.78 -7.15 16.53
CA PRO A 261 -2.96 -6.43 17.53
C PRO A 261 -2.42 -5.14 16.93
N THR A 262 -2.31 -4.09 17.75
CA THR A 262 -1.61 -2.87 17.40
C THR A 262 -0.16 -3.17 17.02
N TYR A 263 0.32 -2.60 15.92
CA TYR A 263 1.70 -2.72 15.48
C TYR A 263 2.27 -1.35 15.11
N MET A 264 3.59 -1.25 15.11
CA MET A 264 4.28 -0.02 14.70
C MET A 264 4.61 -0.08 13.22
N ALA A 265 4.26 0.97 12.48
CA ALA A 265 4.60 1.10 11.07
C ALA A 265 4.81 2.56 10.68
N ARG A 266 5.55 2.73 9.58
CA ARG A 266 5.71 4.02 8.92
C ARG A 266 4.77 4.10 7.75
N VAL A 267 4.03 5.21 7.64
CA VAL A 267 3.16 5.51 6.51
C VAL A 267 3.95 6.38 5.53
N ASN A 268 4.31 5.83 4.36
CA ASN A 268 5.06 6.54 3.32
C ASN A 268 4.12 7.04 2.22
N CYS A 269 3.21 7.92 2.61
CA CYS A 269 2.11 8.37 1.77
C CYS A 269 2.10 9.89 1.68
N PHE A 270 1.94 10.44 0.47
CA PHE A 270 1.75 11.87 0.28
C PHE A 270 0.25 12.20 0.29
N LEU A 271 -0.14 13.24 1.03
CA LEU A 271 -1.55 13.59 1.18
C LEU A 271 -1.95 14.72 0.23
N PHE A 272 -3.07 14.53 -0.47
CA PHE A 272 -3.73 15.54 -1.30
C PHE A 272 -5.18 15.71 -0.82
N MET A 273 -5.57 16.91 -0.51
CA MET A 273 -6.92 17.22 -0.02
C MET A 273 -7.51 18.40 -0.77
N ALA A 274 -8.79 18.35 -1.08
CA ALA A 274 -9.55 19.52 -1.51
C ALA A 274 -10.50 19.98 -0.40
N THR A 275 -10.72 21.28 -0.33
CA THR A 275 -11.66 21.88 0.60
C THR A 275 -12.23 23.18 0.03
N ASN A 276 -13.45 23.52 0.41
CA ASN A 276 -14.06 24.84 0.19
C ASN A 276 -14.13 25.66 1.48
N LYS A 277 -13.57 25.14 2.58
CA LYS A 277 -13.54 25.81 3.87
C LYS A 277 -12.12 26.24 4.21
N PRO A 278 -11.92 27.45 4.73
CA PRO A 278 -10.60 27.87 5.16
C PRO A 278 -10.10 26.97 6.29
N VAL A 279 -8.84 26.59 6.19
CA VAL A 279 -8.15 25.85 7.27
C VAL A 279 -8.00 26.79 8.46
N LYS A 280 -8.68 26.48 9.56
CA LYS A 280 -8.55 27.24 10.81
C LYS A 280 -7.58 26.49 11.73
N ILE A 281 -6.42 27.05 11.86
CA ILE A 281 -5.39 26.55 12.77
C ILE A 281 -5.47 27.39 14.04
N THR A 282 -6.03 26.82 15.08
CA THR A 282 -6.19 27.49 16.39
C THR A 282 -4.88 27.54 17.17
N ASP A 283 -3.93 26.65 16.85
CA ASP A 283 -2.62 26.62 17.46
C ASP A 283 -1.52 26.82 16.41
N ALA A 284 -0.92 28.00 16.38
CA ALA A 284 0.19 28.34 15.50
C ALA A 284 1.44 27.45 15.75
N LYS A 285 1.56 26.80 16.91
CA LYS A 285 2.64 25.89 17.27
C LYS A 285 2.37 24.46 16.78
N SER A 286 1.22 24.17 16.20
CA SER A 286 0.77 22.81 15.87
C SER A 286 1.63 22.09 14.82
N GLY A 287 2.54 22.78 14.17
CA GLY A 287 3.41 22.19 13.13
C GLY A 287 2.70 21.92 11.79
N ILE A 288 1.37 22.03 11.70
CA ILE A 288 0.60 21.84 10.47
C ILE A 288 0.91 22.95 9.46
N ILE A 289 0.99 24.22 9.90
CA ILE A 289 1.23 25.38 9.01
C ILE A 289 2.49 25.16 8.18
N ARG A 290 3.58 24.72 8.81
CA ARG A 290 4.84 24.50 8.11
C ARG A 290 4.78 23.34 7.11
N ARG A 291 3.80 22.43 7.26
CA ARG A 291 3.65 21.23 6.42
C ARG A 291 2.63 21.40 5.31
N LEU A 292 1.75 22.35 5.43
CA LEU A 292 0.70 22.62 4.45
C LEU A 292 1.24 23.45 3.29
N ILE A 293 0.93 23.03 2.07
CA ILE A 293 1.05 23.83 0.86
C ILE A 293 -0.36 24.03 0.32
N ASP A 294 -0.80 25.26 0.28
CA ASP A 294 -2.06 25.64 -0.32
C ASP A 294 -1.92 25.82 -1.83
N VAL A 295 -2.93 25.39 -2.54
CA VAL A 295 -3.05 25.50 -3.99
C VAL A 295 -4.43 26.05 -4.33
N HIS A 296 -4.46 27.12 -5.08
CA HIS A 296 -5.67 27.84 -5.42
C HIS A 296 -6.00 27.71 -6.91
N PRO A 297 -7.16 27.16 -7.29
CA PRO A 297 -7.65 27.27 -8.64
C PRO A 297 -7.85 28.74 -9.03
N SER A 298 -7.70 29.05 -10.33
CA SER A 298 -7.84 30.39 -10.90
C SER A 298 -9.27 30.94 -10.83
N ARG A 299 -10.26 30.12 -10.45
CA ARG A 299 -11.67 30.48 -10.32
C ARG A 299 -12.24 30.01 -8.99
#